data_0a6f6f1b9b8002855bae577ede3dc3b0
#
_entry.id   0a6f6f1b9b8002855bae577ede3dc3b0
#
_cell.length_a   1.000
_cell.length_b   1.000
_cell.length_c   1.000
_cell.angle_alpha   90.00
_cell.angle_beta   90.00
_cell.angle_gamma   90.00
#
_symmetry.space_group_name_H-M   'P 1'
#
loop_
_entity.id
_entity.type
_entity.pdbx_description
1 polymer ?
#
loop_
_entity_poly.entity_id
_entity_poly.type
_entity_poly.pdbx_seq_one_letter_code
_entity_poly.pdbx_strand_id
1 'polypeptide(L)'
;MKYYKTKIKRIFDKENKVLGHANGEFVPNGRFYFDRIRKDEIIEDAPVFDYFHLQSFDKRKFWEWRLQDVHGFIGIFPMFCIWYISDKLKSLLEKFRIAPKYHFYETRLLYKEEKFKYWIFQFPIGGFHNYNYEKSEYFIDNERILGIKTAEEYDEYDYKIWKETKKNIEWRKIVLIDKFDIVDTWQGDILCSERLKQAIEENGIVGFEFFEIDYEVVAE
;
A
#
# COMPACT_ATOMS: atom_id res chain seq x y z
N MET A 1 -15.32 5.34 -13.12
CA MET A 1 -14.43 4.13 -13.06
C MET A 1 -14.71 3.46 -11.74
N LYS A 2 -14.89 2.12 -11.68
CA LYS A 2 -15.12 1.40 -10.42
C LYS A 2 -13.77 1.17 -9.71
N TYR A 3 -13.77 1.30 -8.37
CA TYR A 3 -12.61 1.06 -7.52
C TYR A 3 -12.90 -0.01 -6.50
N TYR A 4 -11.83 -0.68 -6.07
CA TYR A 4 -11.84 -1.72 -5.05
C TYR A 4 -10.77 -1.44 -4.01
N LYS A 5 -11.06 -1.69 -2.76
CA LYS A 5 -10.09 -1.74 -1.69
C LYS A 5 -9.19 -2.96 -1.87
N THR A 6 -7.88 -2.74 -1.86
CA THR A 6 -6.87 -3.77 -2.09
C THR A 6 -6.19 -4.13 -0.78
N LYS A 7 -6.14 -5.42 -0.46
CA LYS A 7 -5.40 -5.93 0.69
C LYS A 7 -4.48 -7.08 0.29
N ILE A 8 -3.43 -7.27 1.07
CA ILE A 8 -2.61 -8.47 0.94
C ILE A 8 -3.39 -9.64 1.54
N LYS A 9 -3.52 -10.71 0.77
CA LYS A 9 -4.23 -11.91 1.16
C LYS A 9 -3.57 -12.57 2.36
N ARG A 10 -4.30 -12.70 3.45
CA ARG A 10 -3.87 -13.33 4.71
C ARG A 10 -4.54 -14.69 4.88
N ILE A 11 -4.21 -15.65 4.04
CA ILE A 11 -4.81 -16.98 4.15
C ILE A 11 -3.79 -18.00 4.61
N PHE A 12 -4.20 -18.75 5.62
CA PHE A 12 -3.65 -20.07 5.91
C PHE A 12 -4.39 -21.06 5.01
N ASP A 13 -3.70 -21.73 4.11
CA ASP A 13 -4.32 -22.76 3.31
C ASP A 13 -4.30 -24.12 4.01
N LYS A 14 -5.08 -25.07 3.46
CA LYS A 14 -5.18 -26.42 3.99
C LYS A 14 -3.86 -27.23 3.86
N GLU A 15 -2.88 -26.71 3.13
CA GLU A 15 -1.61 -27.35 2.85
C GLU A 15 -0.50 -26.97 3.85
N ASN A 16 -0.83 -26.31 4.96
CA ASN A 16 0.14 -25.79 5.94
C ASN A 16 1.11 -24.75 5.38
N LYS A 17 0.73 -24.05 4.32
CA LYS A 17 1.49 -22.93 3.76
C LYS A 17 0.93 -21.61 4.27
N VAL A 18 1.81 -20.74 4.70
CA VAL A 18 1.45 -19.43 5.23
C VAL A 18 2.08 -18.30 4.42
N LEU A 19 1.40 -17.15 4.45
CA LEU A 19 1.97 -15.94 3.92
C LEU A 19 3.13 -15.50 4.82
N GLY A 20 4.34 -15.46 4.24
CA GLY A 20 5.47 -14.78 4.85
C GLY A 20 5.42 -13.28 4.59
N HIS A 21 5.95 -12.51 5.52
CA HIS A 21 6.19 -11.09 5.38
C HIS A 21 7.68 -10.85 5.15
N ALA A 22 8.03 -9.86 4.35
CA ALA A 22 9.42 -9.53 4.05
C ALA A 22 10.11 -8.88 5.26
N ASN A 23 11.24 -9.45 5.68
CA ASN A 23 12.11 -8.91 6.72
C ASN A 23 13.49 -8.63 6.14
N GLY A 24 13.95 -7.39 6.26
CA GLY A 24 15.23 -6.90 5.75
C GLY A 24 16.35 -6.88 6.78
N GLU A 25 16.30 -7.72 7.82
CA GLU A 25 17.32 -7.71 8.88
C GLU A 25 18.73 -8.03 8.39
N PHE A 26 18.86 -8.73 7.26
CA PHE A 26 20.16 -9.06 6.65
C PHE A 26 20.60 -8.06 5.56
N VAL A 27 19.80 -7.03 5.27
CA VAL A 27 20.17 -5.99 4.30
C VAL A 27 21.31 -5.14 4.86
N PRO A 28 22.49 -5.08 4.19
CA PRO A 28 23.60 -4.25 4.64
C PRO A 28 23.19 -2.77 4.73
N ASN A 29 23.43 -2.15 5.88
CA ASN A 29 23.02 -0.77 6.18
C ASN A 29 21.50 -0.51 6.03
N GLY A 30 20.66 -1.57 6.07
CA GLY A 30 19.23 -1.47 5.82
C GLY A 30 18.55 -0.41 6.68
N ARG A 31 18.86 -0.32 7.98
CA ARG A 31 18.28 0.69 8.87
C ARG A 31 18.56 2.12 8.41
N PHE A 32 19.76 2.40 7.93
CA PHE A 32 20.12 3.74 7.43
C PHE A 32 19.24 4.16 6.26
N TYR A 33 19.06 3.29 5.27
CA TYR A 33 18.21 3.55 4.12
C TYR A 33 16.72 3.56 4.48
N PHE A 34 16.29 2.58 5.28
CA PHE A 34 14.88 2.45 5.65
C PHE A 34 14.37 3.62 6.50
N ASP A 35 15.23 4.19 7.36
CA ASP A 35 14.89 5.38 8.14
C ASP A 35 14.74 6.64 7.28
N ARG A 36 15.44 6.73 6.14
CA ARG A 36 15.29 7.80 5.16
C ARG A 36 14.00 7.62 4.35
N ILE A 37 13.77 6.41 3.82
CA ILE A 37 12.55 6.06 3.09
C ILE A 37 11.31 6.31 3.96
N ARG A 38 11.37 5.99 5.25
CA ARG A 38 10.30 6.25 6.21
C ARG A 38 9.95 7.74 6.37
N LYS A 39 10.88 8.62 6.06
CA LYS A 39 10.68 10.09 6.08
C LYS A 39 10.30 10.64 4.70
N ASP A 40 9.72 9.81 3.87
CA ASP A 40 9.30 10.13 2.50
C ASP A 40 10.43 10.57 1.56
N GLU A 41 11.69 10.23 1.92
CA GLU A 41 12.82 10.51 1.05
C GLU A 41 12.88 9.50 -0.10
N ILE A 42 13.05 10.01 -1.33
CA ILE A 42 13.38 9.18 -2.49
C ILE A 42 14.91 9.15 -2.61
N ILE A 43 15.48 7.94 -2.57
CA ILE A 43 16.92 7.71 -2.67
C ILE A 43 17.21 7.16 -4.06
N GLU A 44 17.51 8.03 -5.01
CA GLU A 44 17.69 7.64 -6.42
C GLU A 44 18.90 6.73 -6.64
N ASP A 45 19.94 6.88 -5.83
CA ASP A 45 21.18 6.09 -5.87
C ASP A 45 21.20 4.96 -4.82
N ALA A 46 20.03 4.52 -4.37
CA ALA A 46 19.95 3.41 -3.41
C ALA A 46 20.57 2.14 -4.01
N PRO A 47 21.36 1.40 -3.21
CA PRO A 47 21.88 0.11 -3.65
C PRO A 47 20.75 -0.91 -3.83
N VAL A 48 21.02 -2.02 -4.52
CA VAL A 48 20.15 -3.18 -4.46
C VAL A 48 20.14 -3.68 -3.01
N PHE A 49 18.97 -3.73 -2.39
CA PHE A 49 18.84 -4.22 -1.00
C PHE A 49 18.91 -5.75 -0.96
N ASP A 50 20.11 -6.27 -0.78
CA ASP A 50 20.38 -7.71 -0.77
C ASP A 50 20.73 -8.16 0.66
N TYR A 51 19.91 -8.95 1.36
CA TYR A 51 18.66 -9.56 0.94
C TYR A 51 17.58 -9.48 2.02
N PHE A 52 16.33 -9.64 1.59
CA PHE A 52 15.18 -9.91 2.45
C PHE A 52 14.94 -11.43 2.56
N HIS A 53 14.27 -11.86 3.63
CA HIS A 53 13.73 -13.21 3.77
C HIS A 53 12.29 -13.16 4.23
N LEU A 54 11.56 -14.27 4.09
CA LEU A 54 10.19 -14.35 4.58
C LEU A 54 10.13 -14.76 6.05
N GLN A 55 9.29 -14.10 6.81
CA GLN A 55 9.01 -14.39 8.21
C GLN A 55 7.52 -14.22 8.51
N SER A 56 6.99 -14.89 9.53
CA SER A 56 5.64 -14.72 10.02
C SER A 56 5.63 -14.39 11.51
N PHE A 57 4.55 -13.78 11.97
CA PHE A 57 4.26 -13.62 13.40
C PHE A 57 3.96 -14.95 14.08
N ASP A 58 3.50 -15.97 13.33
CA ASP A 58 3.20 -17.29 13.85
C ASP A 58 4.49 -18.14 13.92
N LYS A 59 4.83 -18.61 15.12
CA LYS A 59 6.03 -19.41 15.39
C LYS A 59 5.82 -20.92 15.16
N ARG A 60 4.82 -21.33 14.41
CA ARG A 60 4.58 -22.75 14.13
C ARG A 60 5.72 -23.37 13.35
N LYS A 61 6.30 -24.45 13.88
CA LYS A 61 7.57 -25.03 13.42
C LYS A 61 7.53 -25.76 12.08
N PHE A 62 6.36 -26.02 11.50
CA PHE A 62 6.22 -26.89 10.33
C PHE A 62 5.49 -26.26 9.15
N TRP A 63 5.40 -24.93 9.15
CA TRP A 63 4.76 -24.22 8.08
C TRP A 63 5.77 -23.79 7.03
N GLU A 64 5.43 -24.07 5.76
CA GLU A 64 6.19 -23.59 4.63
C GLU A 64 5.69 -22.17 4.25
N TRP A 65 6.65 -21.27 3.98
CA TRP A 65 6.33 -19.97 3.43
C TRP A 65 5.87 -20.10 1.98
N ARG A 66 4.75 -19.47 1.65
CA ARG A 66 4.30 -19.36 0.27
C ARG A 66 4.95 -18.15 -0.38
N LEU A 67 5.68 -18.36 -1.48
CA LEU A 67 6.15 -17.28 -2.33
C LEU A 67 4.97 -16.71 -3.11
N GLN A 68 4.78 -15.37 -3.05
CA GLN A 68 3.71 -14.64 -3.72
C GLN A 68 4.25 -13.42 -4.46
N ASP A 69 3.43 -12.82 -5.33
CA ASP A 69 3.82 -11.60 -6.04
C ASP A 69 3.74 -10.36 -5.16
N VAL A 70 3.02 -10.43 -4.03
CA VAL A 70 2.95 -9.35 -3.04
C VAL A 70 3.06 -9.89 -1.62
N HIS A 71 3.89 -9.25 -0.81
CA HIS A 71 4.06 -9.51 0.61
C HIS A 71 3.97 -8.20 1.39
N GLY A 72 3.52 -8.29 2.64
CA GLY A 72 3.71 -7.22 3.62
C GLY A 72 5.11 -7.27 4.24
N PHE A 73 5.32 -6.41 5.23
CA PHE A 73 6.60 -6.31 5.94
C PHE A 73 6.50 -6.74 7.40
N ILE A 74 7.64 -7.18 7.95
CA ILE A 74 7.83 -7.51 9.37
C ILE A 74 9.28 -7.24 9.77
N GLY A 75 9.52 -7.02 11.05
CA GLY A 75 10.88 -6.88 11.59
C GLY A 75 11.57 -5.59 11.15
N ILE A 76 12.63 -5.68 10.38
CA ILE A 76 13.40 -4.54 9.85
C ILE A 76 13.01 -4.28 8.40
N PHE A 77 12.37 -3.13 8.16
CA PHE A 77 11.87 -2.73 6.86
C PHE A 77 11.62 -1.22 6.80
N PRO A 78 11.49 -0.62 5.62
CA PRO A 78 11.03 0.76 5.49
C PRO A 78 9.55 0.83 5.92
N MET A 79 9.27 1.55 7.01
CA MET A 79 7.88 1.82 7.42
C MET A 79 7.18 2.71 6.40
N PHE A 80 5.85 2.65 6.34
CA PHE A 80 4.97 3.38 5.41
C PHE A 80 5.13 3.02 3.92
N CYS A 81 5.92 1.99 3.58
CA CYS A 81 5.84 1.38 2.26
C CYS A 81 4.69 0.39 2.21
N ILE A 82 3.93 0.42 1.12
CA ILE A 82 2.72 -0.39 1.07
C ILE A 82 3.00 -1.87 0.81
N TRP A 83 3.88 -2.19 -0.16
CA TRP A 83 4.06 -3.57 -0.59
C TRP A 83 5.51 -3.92 -0.88
N TYR A 84 5.81 -5.18 -0.64
CA TYR A 84 7.00 -5.85 -1.14
C TYR A 84 6.59 -6.75 -2.31
N ILE A 85 7.03 -6.43 -3.54
CA ILE A 85 6.44 -6.97 -4.75
C ILE A 85 7.44 -7.70 -5.65
N SER A 86 6.97 -8.72 -6.37
CA SER A 86 7.76 -9.43 -7.38
C SER A 86 8.08 -8.53 -8.59
N ASP A 87 9.11 -8.89 -9.33
CA ASP A 87 9.45 -8.24 -10.61
C ASP A 87 8.31 -8.34 -11.64
N LYS A 88 7.56 -9.43 -11.60
CA LYS A 88 6.36 -9.63 -12.42
C LYS A 88 5.27 -8.60 -12.11
N LEU A 89 4.96 -8.38 -10.83
CA LEU A 89 3.96 -7.40 -10.43
C LEU A 89 4.43 -5.98 -10.71
N LYS A 90 5.70 -5.64 -10.40
CA LYS A 90 6.28 -4.33 -10.73
C LYS A 90 6.15 -4.02 -12.23
N SER A 91 6.51 -4.97 -13.10
CA SER A 91 6.39 -4.82 -14.55
C SER A 91 4.93 -4.67 -15.04
N LEU A 92 3.97 -5.23 -14.30
CA LEU A 92 2.56 -4.99 -14.56
C LEU A 92 2.15 -3.57 -14.16
N LEU A 93 2.49 -3.14 -12.93
CA LEU A 93 2.12 -1.83 -12.38
C LEU A 93 2.64 -0.67 -13.23
N GLU A 94 3.80 -0.79 -13.86
CA GLU A 94 4.36 0.24 -14.75
C GLU A 94 3.51 0.55 -15.99
N LYS A 95 2.53 -0.31 -16.31
CA LYS A 95 1.59 -0.11 -17.40
C LYS A 95 0.33 0.66 -16.99
N PHE A 96 0.22 0.97 -15.68
CA PHE A 96 -0.94 1.59 -15.07
C PHE A 96 -0.58 2.93 -14.44
N ARG A 97 -1.59 3.77 -14.23
CA ARG A 97 -1.41 5.09 -13.68
C ARG A 97 -1.46 5.04 -12.15
N ILE A 98 -0.31 5.06 -11.53
CA ILE A 98 -0.17 5.14 -10.08
C ILE A 98 -0.24 6.62 -9.68
N ALA A 99 -1.00 6.93 -8.63
CA ALA A 99 -1.05 8.29 -8.08
C ALA A 99 0.35 8.73 -7.61
N PRO A 100 0.82 9.94 -7.94
CA PRO A 100 2.10 10.43 -7.49
C PRO A 100 2.03 10.82 -5.98
N LYS A 101 3.14 10.72 -5.24
CA LYS A 101 4.45 10.22 -5.68
C LYS A 101 4.65 8.79 -5.20
N TYR A 102 5.46 8.05 -5.94
CA TYR A 102 5.85 6.69 -5.58
C TYR A 102 7.27 6.40 -6.07
N HIS A 103 7.90 5.35 -5.51
CA HIS A 103 9.21 4.86 -5.95
C HIS A 103 9.33 3.35 -5.78
N PHE A 104 10.16 2.71 -6.63
CA PHE A 104 10.50 1.29 -6.54
C PHE A 104 11.98 1.12 -6.23
N TYR A 105 12.31 0.42 -5.13
CA TYR A 105 13.69 0.03 -4.80
C TYR A 105 13.92 -1.42 -5.12
N GLU A 106 14.97 -1.72 -5.90
CA GLU A 106 15.34 -3.09 -6.23
C GLU A 106 15.87 -3.84 -5.01
N THR A 107 15.40 -5.07 -4.84
CA THR A 107 15.78 -5.94 -3.73
C THR A 107 16.05 -7.37 -4.19
N ARG A 108 16.61 -8.18 -3.31
CA ARG A 108 16.65 -9.64 -3.45
C ARG A 108 15.91 -10.28 -2.29
N LEU A 109 15.02 -11.22 -2.61
CA LEU A 109 14.33 -12.07 -1.65
C LEU A 109 15.00 -13.45 -1.65
N LEU A 110 15.57 -13.84 -0.52
CA LEU A 110 16.07 -15.21 -0.33
C LEU A 110 14.89 -16.14 0.00
N TYR A 111 14.66 -17.14 -0.85
CA TYR A 111 13.62 -18.13 -0.65
C TYR A 111 14.13 -19.50 -1.14
N LYS A 112 14.12 -20.51 -0.26
CA LYS A 112 14.60 -21.89 -0.57
C LYS A 112 16.00 -21.91 -1.23
N GLU A 113 16.95 -21.17 -0.64
CA GLU A 113 18.35 -21.06 -1.09
C GLU A 113 18.57 -20.27 -2.39
N GLU A 114 17.51 -19.81 -3.04
CA GLU A 114 17.58 -18.99 -4.24
C GLU A 114 17.22 -17.52 -3.94
N LYS A 115 17.87 -16.59 -4.67
CA LYS A 115 17.58 -15.17 -4.59
C LYS A 115 16.71 -14.73 -5.76
N PHE A 116 15.52 -14.28 -5.48
CA PHE A 116 14.55 -13.75 -6.44
C PHE A 116 14.60 -12.23 -6.47
N LYS A 117 14.40 -11.63 -7.64
CA LYS A 117 14.26 -10.19 -7.79
C LYS A 117 12.90 -9.75 -7.30
N TYR A 118 12.92 -8.83 -6.34
CA TYR A 118 11.75 -8.20 -5.73
C TYR A 118 11.99 -6.70 -5.61
N TRP A 119 10.94 -5.97 -5.19
CA TRP A 119 10.95 -4.52 -5.07
C TRP A 119 10.23 -4.07 -3.81
N ILE A 120 10.76 -3.04 -3.17
CA ILE A 120 9.99 -2.26 -2.20
C ILE A 120 9.20 -1.24 -3.01
N PHE A 121 7.89 -1.22 -2.85
CA PHE A 121 7.04 -0.20 -3.42
C PHE A 121 6.73 0.85 -2.34
N GLN A 122 7.44 1.96 -2.41
CA GLN A 122 7.22 3.13 -1.56
C GLN A 122 6.07 3.94 -2.14
N PHE A 123 4.97 4.03 -1.38
CA PHE A 123 3.76 4.74 -1.76
C PHE A 123 2.82 4.83 -0.54
N PRO A 124 2.04 5.90 -0.33
CA PRO A 124 2.21 7.20 -0.99
C PRO A 124 3.43 7.95 -0.45
N ILE A 125 3.99 8.87 -1.23
CA ILE A 125 5.08 9.75 -0.79
C ILE A 125 4.55 11.18 -0.72
N GLY A 126 4.71 11.83 0.43
CA GLY A 126 4.39 13.25 0.61
C GLY A 126 2.92 13.57 0.85
N GLY A 127 2.08 12.56 1.18
CA GLY A 127 0.71 12.80 1.67
C GLY A 127 -0.38 12.78 0.61
N PHE A 128 -1.57 13.22 1.00
CA PHE A 128 -2.85 12.99 0.31
C PHE A 128 -3.22 14.11 -0.65
N HIS A 129 -2.34 14.44 -1.62
CA HIS A 129 -2.56 15.52 -2.59
C HIS A 129 -3.32 15.10 -3.86
N ASN A 130 -3.80 13.85 -3.91
CA ASN A 130 -4.44 13.29 -5.10
C ASN A 130 -5.96 13.48 -5.13
N TYR A 131 -6.52 14.29 -4.21
CA TYR A 131 -7.94 14.53 -4.07
C TYR A 131 -8.34 15.98 -4.38
N ASN A 132 -9.52 16.12 -4.97
CA ASN A 132 -10.23 17.39 -4.99
C ASN A 132 -11.06 17.47 -3.70
N TYR A 133 -10.51 18.09 -2.67
CA TYR A 133 -11.14 18.20 -1.36
C TYR A 133 -12.44 19.00 -1.40
N GLU A 134 -12.51 20.04 -2.20
CA GLU A 134 -13.69 20.90 -2.30
C GLU A 134 -14.90 20.17 -2.91
N LYS A 135 -14.66 19.22 -3.81
CA LYS A 135 -15.71 18.42 -4.46
C LYS A 135 -16.00 17.10 -3.76
N SER A 136 -15.15 16.69 -2.83
CA SER A 136 -15.34 15.48 -2.01
C SER A 136 -16.40 15.74 -0.93
N GLU A 137 -16.93 14.67 -0.34
CA GLU A 137 -18.01 14.79 0.66
C GLU A 137 -17.64 14.10 1.96
N TYR A 138 -17.67 14.85 3.03
CA TYR A 138 -17.30 14.48 4.39
C TYR A 138 -18.48 14.59 5.32
N PHE A 139 -18.58 13.65 6.26
CA PHE A 139 -19.66 13.61 7.22
C PHE A 139 -19.16 13.26 8.63
N ILE A 140 -19.89 13.72 9.62
CA ILE A 140 -19.81 13.26 11.00
C ILE A 140 -21.22 13.10 11.54
N ASP A 141 -21.56 11.92 12.11
CA ASP A 141 -22.92 11.63 12.60
C ASP A 141 -24.04 11.96 11.59
N ASN A 142 -23.81 11.73 10.31
CA ASN A 142 -24.68 12.10 9.18
C ASN A 142 -24.78 13.62 8.88
N GLU A 143 -24.09 14.46 9.59
CA GLU A 143 -24.01 15.90 9.25
C GLU A 143 -22.86 16.13 8.27
N ARG A 144 -23.16 16.84 7.18
CA ARG A 144 -22.16 17.15 6.15
C ARG A 144 -21.23 18.24 6.63
N ILE A 145 -19.93 18.01 6.50
CA ILE A 145 -18.88 18.99 6.76
C ILE A 145 -18.64 19.79 5.47
N LEU A 146 -18.58 21.09 5.60
CA LEU A 146 -18.36 22.02 4.48
C LEU A 146 -17.06 22.81 4.69
N GLY A 147 -16.50 23.30 3.59
CA GLY A 147 -15.40 24.28 3.60
C GLY A 147 -14.01 23.70 3.63
N ILE A 148 -13.84 22.37 3.56
CA ILE A 148 -12.52 21.72 3.43
C ILE A 148 -12.08 21.80 1.96
N LYS A 149 -10.91 22.40 1.69
CA LYS A 149 -10.40 22.63 0.34
C LYS A 149 -9.03 22.00 0.10
N THR A 150 -8.26 21.72 1.16
CA THR A 150 -6.90 21.18 1.08
C THR A 150 -6.71 19.99 2.01
N ALA A 151 -5.62 19.25 1.81
CA ALA A 151 -5.22 18.16 2.67
C ALA A 151 -4.95 18.64 4.10
N GLU A 152 -4.30 19.79 4.23
CA GLU A 152 -3.92 20.39 5.51
C GLU A 152 -5.17 20.81 6.30
N GLU A 153 -6.15 21.45 5.64
CA GLU A 153 -7.43 21.80 6.27
C GLU A 153 -8.19 20.54 6.72
N TYR A 154 -8.14 19.46 5.92
CA TYR A 154 -8.75 18.19 6.31
C TYR A 154 -8.09 17.61 7.56
N ASP A 155 -6.75 17.55 7.59
CA ASP A 155 -5.98 17.00 8.71
C ASP A 155 -6.22 17.78 10.01
N GLU A 156 -6.20 19.11 9.93
CA GLU A 156 -6.51 19.99 11.08
C GLU A 156 -7.93 19.75 11.60
N TYR A 157 -8.89 19.61 10.68
CA TYR A 157 -10.29 19.39 11.04
C TYR A 157 -10.52 18.01 11.65
N ASP A 158 -9.95 16.95 11.04
CA ASP A 158 -10.05 15.57 11.54
C ASP A 158 -9.42 15.45 12.93
N TYR A 159 -8.22 16.02 13.12
CA TYR A 159 -7.56 16.06 14.42
C TYR A 159 -8.40 16.76 15.49
N LYS A 160 -9.00 17.91 15.18
CA LYS A 160 -9.87 18.67 16.08
C LYS A 160 -11.09 17.83 16.49
N ILE A 161 -11.80 17.28 15.52
CA ILE A 161 -12.97 16.41 15.76
C ILE A 161 -12.60 15.22 16.61
N TRP A 162 -11.52 14.52 16.25
CA TRP A 162 -11.08 13.35 17.02
C TRP A 162 -10.72 13.74 18.47
N LYS A 163 -10.05 14.87 18.69
CA LYS A 163 -9.68 15.35 20.01
C LYS A 163 -10.90 15.64 20.88
N GLU A 164 -11.92 16.27 20.31
CA GLU A 164 -13.13 16.71 21.02
C GLU A 164 -14.15 15.57 21.21
N THR A 165 -14.33 14.72 20.21
CA THR A 165 -15.44 13.76 20.17
C THR A 165 -15.02 12.29 20.16
N LYS A 166 -13.73 11.99 19.87
CA LYS A 166 -13.19 10.65 19.61
C LYS A 166 -13.82 9.96 18.38
N LYS A 167 -14.41 10.73 17.47
CA LYS A 167 -14.99 10.25 16.22
C LYS A 167 -14.06 10.59 15.05
N ASN A 168 -14.15 9.81 13.99
CA ASN A 168 -13.45 10.05 12.73
C ASN A 168 -14.41 10.66 11.71
N ILE A 169 -13.86 11.42 10.78
CA ILE A 169 -14.62 11.91 9.62
C ILE A 169 -14.92 10.73 8.69
N GLU A 170 -16.16 10.61 8.26
CA GLU A 170 -16.60 9.63 7.27
C GLU A 170 -16.57 10.25 5.88
N TRP A 171 -15.94 9.57 4.95
CA TRP A 171 -15.97 9.91 3.53
C TRP A 171 -17.14 9.20 2.86
N ARG A 172 -18.03 9.95 2.22
CA ARG A 172 -19.09 9.36 1.39
C ARG A 172 -18.81 9.47 -0.09
N LYS A 173 -18.01 10.49 -0.46
CA LYS A 173 -17.55 10.66 -1.83
C LYS A 173 -16.11 11.17 -1.84
N ILE A 174 -15.28 10.48 -2.59
CA ILE A 174 -13.91 10.89 -2.91
C ILE A 174 -13.86 11.34 -4.36
N VAL A 175 -13.42 12.57 -4.62
CA VAL A 175 -13.16 13.07 -5.95
C VAL A 175 -11.65 13.12 -6.17
N LEU A 176 -11.15 12.26 -7.07
CA LEU A 176 -9.74 12.24 -7.45
C LEU A 176 -9.47 13.32 -8.50
N ILE A 177 -8.29 13.95 -8.42
CA ILE A 177 -7.86 14.96 -9.39
C ILE A 177 -7.57 14.39 -10.78
N ASP A 178 -7.49 13.07 -10.90
CA ASP A 178 -7.21 12.36 -12.14
C ASP A 178 -7.60 10.88 -12.06
N LYS A 179 -7.55 10.18 -13.20
CA LYS A 179 -7.90 8.75 -13.34
C LYS A 179 -6.73 7.86 -12.94
N PHE A 180 -6.47 7.71 -11.65
CA PHE A 180 -5.45 6.81 -11.13
C PHE A 180 -5.95 5.37 -11.08
N ASP A 181 -5.03 4.41 -11.28
CA ASP A 181 -5.31 2.99 -11.08
C ASP A 181 -4.96 2.50 -9.69
N ILE A 182 -4.03 3.18 -9.03
CA ILE A 182 -3.70 2.99 -7.61
C ILE A 182 -3.72 4.36 -6.94
N VAL A 183 -4.43 4.45 -5.84
CA VAL A 183 -4.50 5.62 -4.97
C VAL A 183 -4.72 5.19 -3.51
N ASP A 184 -4.12 5.90 -2.59
CA ASP A 184 -4.32 5.73 -1.15
C ASP A 184 -5.57 6.46 -0.66
N THR A 185 -5.99 6.18 0.57
CA THR A 185 -7.06 6.95 1.24
C THR A 185 -6.65 7.34 2.66
N TRP A 186 -7.25 8.41 3.18
CA TRP A 186 -7.09 8.83 4.58
C TRP A 186 -7.45 7.72 5.60
N GLN A 187 -8.30 6.79 5.21
CA GLN A 187 -8.64 5.63 6.04
C GLN A 187 -7.57 4.54 6.04
N GLY A 188 -6.46 4.76 5.34
CA GLY A 188 -5.36 3.81 5.20
C GLY A 188 -5.65 2.66 4.23
N ASP A 189 -6.68 2.80 3.40
CA ASP A 189 -6.99 1.85 2.34
C ASP A 189 -6.21 2.21 1.07
N ILE A 190 -5.76 1.20 0.36
CA ILE A 190 -5.26 1.36 -1.01
C ILE A 190 -6.36 0.92 -1.96
N LEU A 191 -6.75 1.83 -2.83
CA LEU A 191 -7.74 1.57 -3.88
C LEU A 191 -7.04 1.19 -5.18
N CYS A 192 -7.60 0.22 -5.87
CA CYS A 192 -7.23 -0.07 -7.25
C CYS A 192 -8.45 0.02 -8.17
N SER A 193 -8.22 0.46 -9.40
CA SER A 193 -9.24 0.49 -10.45
C SER A 193 -9.65 -0.91 -10.86
N GLU A 194 -10.87 -1.05 -11.38
CA GLU A 194 -11.37 -2.31 -11.93
C GLU A 194 -10.46 -2.86 -13.04
N ARG A 195 -9.94 -2.00 -13.91
CA ARG A 195 -9.04 -2.44 -14.99
C ARG A 195 -7.71 -2.99 -14.47
N LEU A 196 -7.15 -2.42 -13.39
CA LEU A 196 -5.95 -2.96 -12.77
C LEU A 196 -6.25 -4.27 -12.04
N LYS A 197 -7.38 -4.36 -11.33
CA LYS A 197 -7.83 -5.61 -10.72
C LYS A 197 -7.93 -6.73 -11.75
N GLN A 198 -8.60 -6.49 -12.88
CA GLN A 198 -8.72 -7.46 -13.98
C GLN A 198 -7.34 -7.87 -14.51
N ALA A 199 -6.45 -6.91 -14.76
CA ALA A 199 -5.10 -7.22 -15.23
C ALA A 199 -4.28 -8.04 -14.22
N ILE A 200 -4.43 -7.80 -12.92
CA ILE A 200 -3.82 -8.60 -11.84
C ILE A 200 -4.31 -10.06 -11.94
N GLU A 201 -5.63 -10.26 -12.07
CA GLU A 201 -6.26 -11.58 -12.18
C GLU A 201 -5.85 -12.31 -13.47
N GLU A 202 -5.92 -11.64 -14.62
CA GLU A 202 -5.57 -12.20 -15.93
C GLU A 202 -4.08 -12.56 -16.07
N ASN A 203 -3.20 -11.81 -15.43
CA ASN A 203 -1.76 -12.12 -15.41
C ASN A 203 -1.40 -13.14 -14.32
N GLY A 204 -2.36 -13.69 -13.57
CA GLY A 204 -2.10 -14.66 -12.51
C GLY A 204 -1.15 -14.12 -11.43
N ILE A 205 -1.30 -12.84 -11.08
CA ILE A 205 -0.62 -12.23 -9.93
C ILE A 205 -1.26 -12.77 -8.66
N VAL A 206 -0.46 -13.28 -7.75
CA VAL A 206 -0.95 -13.92 -6.52
C VAL A 206 -0.62 -13.09 -5.27
N GLY A 207 -1.54 -13.08 -4.32
CA GLY A 207 -1.34 -12.46 -3.00
C GLY A 207 -2.24 -11.25 -2.71
N PHE A 208 -3.15 -10.87 -3.61
CA PHE A 208 -4.15 -9.83 -3.35
C PHE A 208 -5.54 -10.40 -3.02
N GLU A 209 -6.28 -9.61 -2.23
CA GLU A 209 -7.73 -9.69 -2.06
C GLU A 209 -8.33 -8.32 -2.38
N PHE A 210 -9.50 -8.34 -3.02
CA PHE A 210 -10.21 -7.13 -3.42
C PHE A 210 -11.58 -7.08 -2.73
N PHE A 211 -11.93 -5.92 -2.19
CA PHE A 211 -13.19 -5.69 -1.50
C PHE A 211 -13.92 -4.52 -2.14
N GLU A 212 -15.22 -4.59 -2.16
CA GLU A 212 -16.05 -3.44 -2.52
C GLU A 212 -15.90 -2.35 -1.45
N ILE A 213 -16.06 -1.11 -1.88
CA ILE A 213 -16.06 0.07 -1.01
C ILE A 213 -17.50 0.53 -0.80
N ASP A 214 -17.76 1.12 0.34
CA ASP A 214 -19.07 1.63 0.77
C ASP A 214 -19.23 3.15 0.57
N TYR A 215 -18.30 3.77 -0.14
CA TYR A 215 -18.32 5.16 -0.53
C TYR A 215 -18.09 5.33 -2.04
N GLU A 216 -18.51 6.47 -2.58
CA GLU A 216 -18.31 6.78 -4.01
C GLU A 216 -16.89 7.26 -4.28
N VAL A 217 -16.27 6.80 -5.38
CA VAL A 217 -15.01 7.34 -5.92
C VAL A 217 -15.23 7.80 -7.35
N VAL A 218 -14.99 9.08 -7.59
CA VAL A 218 -15.09 9.72 -8.90
C VAL A 218 -13.71 10.25 -9.29
N ALA A 219 -13.33 10.10 -10.56
CA ALA A 219 -12.11 10.67 -11.12
C ALA A 219 -12.47 11.74 -12.15
N GLU A 220 -11.83 12.89 -12.10
CA GLU A 220 -11.97 14.00 -13.06
C GLU A 220 -11.26 13.75 -14.40
#